data_d935b3583bcaed4ea373affab6d50801
#
_entry.id   d935b3583bcaed4ea373affab6d50801
#
_cell.length_a   1.000
_cell.length_b   1.000
_cell.length_c   1.000
_cell.angle_alpha   90.00
_cell.angle_beta   90.00
_cell.angle_gamma   90.00
#
_symmetry.space_group_name_H-M   'P 1'
#
loop_
_entity.id
_entity.type
_entity.pdbx_description
1 polymer ?
#
loop_
_entity_poly.entity_id
_entity_poly.type
_entity_poly.pdbx_seq_one_letter_code
_entity_poly.pdbx_strand_id
1 'polypeptide(L)'
;LLLRRAGVALGGVGFDTMIASFMIDPGKRSHALDALALEHFGSRLRTLEEVTGKGKTAKPFAEVPVQEAAEFSAAVADCALRLRALFEPTLADHDLTRLLRDVELPLIGVLADMEWEGIGVDLTVFERLTTEFREELRGLERGITAAAGTDFNLQSTPQLRHVLFEKLQLPVLKKTKTGASTDAEVLEELAAMGHEVPRLLL
;
A
#
# COMPACT_ATOMS: atom_id res chain seq x y z
N LEU A 1 5.66 7.66 -16.75
CA LEU A 1 6.45 6.41 -16.85
C LEU A 1 5.91 5.46 -17.93
N LEU A 2 4.59 5.15 -17.95
CA LEU A 2 4.01 4.24 -18.95
C LEU A 2 4.21 4.74 -20.38
N LEU A 3 3.96 6.03 -20.64
CA LEU A 3 4.20 6.64 -21.95
C LEU A 3 5.68 6.59 -22.34
N ARG A 4 6.59 6.88 -21.40
CA ARG A 4 8.03 6.78 -21.61
C ARG A 4 8.46 5.35 -21.98
N ARG A 5 7.88 4.31 -21.33
CA ARG A 5 8.12 2.90 -21.70
C ARG A 5 7.65 2.56 -23.12
N ALA A 6 6.59 3.22 -23.57
CA ALA A 6 6.08 3.10 -24.93
C ALA A 6 6.83 3.99 -25.95
N GLY A 7 7.90 4.69 -25.55
CA GLY A 7 8.66 5.60 -26.40
C GLY A 7 7.94 6.91 -26.70
N VAL A 8 6.90 7.26 -25.94
CA VAL A 8 6.12 8.49 -26.12
C VAL A 8 6.55 9.53 -25.09
N ALA A 9 7.01 10.69 -25.56
CA ALA A 9 7.30 11.84 -24.70
C ALA A 9 6.00 12.59 -24.36
N LEU A 10 5.72 12.75 -23.08
CA LEU A 10 4.62 13.58 -22.60
C LEU A 10 5.11 15.04 -22.51
N GLY A 11 4.45 15.94 -23.22
CA GLY A 11 4.73 17.37 -23.15
C GLY A 11 3.45 18.16 -22.87
N GLY A 12 3.62 19.43 -22.46
CA GLY A 12 2.49 20.38 -22.30
C GLY A 12 1.60 20.10 -21.07
N VAL A 13 2.13 19.46 -20.03
CA VAL A 13 1.39 19.31 -18.77
C VAL A 13 1.23 20.67 -18.12
N GLY A 14 0.07 21.28 -18.31
CA GLY A 14 -0.24 22.64 -17.80
C GLY A 14 -1.11 22.67 -16.56
N PHE A 15 -1.67 21.51 -16.17
CA PHE A 15 -2.51 21.38 -14.98
C PHE A 15 -2.61 19.91 -14.54
N ASP A 16 -2.67 19.69 -13.24
CA ASP A 16 -2.96 18.38 -12.62
C ASP A 16 -4.02 18.58 -11.53
N THR A 17 -5.14 17.87 -11.65
CA THR A 17 -6.29 18.04 -10.74
C THR A 17 -6.03 17.50 -9.34
N MET A 18 -5.21 16.47 -9.22
CA MET A 18 -4.84 15.87 -7.94
C MET A 18 -3.91 16.82 -7.17
N ILE A 19 -2.88 17.33 -7.83
CA ILE A 19 -1.95 18.30 -7.25
C ILE A 19 -2.70 19.58 -6.88
N ALA A 20 -3.51 20.12 -7.75
CA ALA A 20 -4.32 21.31 -7.49
C ALA A 20 -5.23 21.14 -6.26
N SER A 21 -5.93 20.01 -6.18
CA SER A 21 -6.76 19.68 -5.01
C SER A 21 -5.94 19.56 -3.71
N PHE A 22 -4.76 18.94 -3.77
CA PHE A 22 -3.87 18.82 -2.62
C PHE A 22 -3.38 20.19 -2.14
N MET A 23 -3.02 21.07 -3.07
CA MET A 23 -2.57 22.42 -2.73
C MET A 23 -3.67 23.28 -2.10
N ILE A 24 -4.91 23.12 -2.56
CA ILE A 24 -6.08 23.84 -2.02
C ILE A 24 -6.43 23.34 -0.62
N ASP A 25 -6.44 22.03 -0.42
CA ASP A 25 -6.79 21.43 0.87
C ASP A 25 -6.01 20.12 1.11
N PRO A 26 -4.79 20.21 1.67
CA PRO A 26 -3.95 19.04 1.94
C PRO A 26 -4.52 18.10 3.02
N GLY A 27 -5.53 18.55 3.77
CA GLY A 27 -6.19 17.76 4.81
C GLY A 27 -7.24 16.79 4.30
N LYS A 28 -7.59 16.82 3.01
CA LYS A 28 -8.57 15.91 2.41
C LYS A 28 -8.11 14.45 2.48
N ARG A 29 -9.07 13.56 2.66
CA ARG A 29 -8.82 12.11 2.70
C ARG A 29 -8.37 11.55 1.34
N SER A 30 -8.83 12.12 0.24
CA SER A 30 -8.52 11.67 -1.12
C SER A 30 -8.55 12.84 -2.11
N HIS A 31 -7.57 12.84 -3.02
CA HIS A 31 -7.48 13.76 -4.15
C HIS A 31 -7.67 13.01 -5.49
N ALA A 32 -8.13 11.76 -5.44
CA ALA A 32 -8.39 10.98 -6.64
C ALA A 32 -9.56 11.56 -7.44
N LEU A 33 -9.50 11.41 -8.76
CA LEU A 33 -10.44 12.05 -9.68
C LEU A 33 -11.90 11.64 -9.42
N ASP A 34 -12.15 10.38 -9.08
CA ASP A 34 -13.48 9.86 -8.75
C ASP A 34 -14.04 10.46 -7.45
N ALA A 35 -13.19 10.62 -6.43
CA ALA A 35 -13.57 11.28 -5.19
C ALA A 35 -13.92 12.77 -5.43
N LEU A 36 -13.10 13.46 -6.23
CA LEU A 36 -13.34 14.87 -6.58
C LEU A 36 -14.59 15.05 -7.45
N ALA A 37 -14.84 14.11 -8.37
CA ALA A 37 -16.06 14.13 -9.20
C ALA A 37 -17.32 13.99 -8.33
N LEU A 38 -17.29 13.10 -7.36
CA LEU A 38 -18.40 12.91 -6.41
C LEU A 38 -18.61 14.15 -5.53
N GLU A 39 -17.52 14.69 -4.97
CA GLU A 39 -17.56 15.86 -4.09
C GLU A 39 -18.09 17.12 -4.78
N HIS A 40 -17.53 17.45 -5.94
CA HIS A 40 -17.80 18.73 -6.59
C HIS A 40 -18.96 18.70 -7.58
N PHE A 41 -19.29 17.54 -8.15
CA PHE A 41 -20.33 17.43 -9.19
C PHE A 41 -21.44 16.45 -8.83
N GLY A 42 -21.36 15.74 -7.69
CA GLY A 42 -22.30 14.67 -7.34
C GLY A 42 -22.29 13.50 -8.34
N SER A 43 -21.26 13.43 -9.20
CA SER A 43 -21.16 12.46 -10.30
C SER A 43 -20.21 11.33 -9.90
N ARG A 44 -20.70 10.08 -9.98
CA ARG A 44 -19.85 8.91 -9.78
C ARG A 44 -19.16 8.54 -11.09
N LEU A 45 -17.86 8.59 -11.12
CA LEU A 45 -17.07 8.03 -12.23
C LEU A 45 -17.00 6.51 -12.09
N ARG A 46 -17.06 5.80 -13.22
CA ARG A 46 -16.75 4.37 -13.26
C ARG A 46 -15.27 4.16 -12.93
N THR A 47 -14.96 3.10 -12.19
CA THR A 47 -13.58 2.72 -11.93
C THR A 47 -13.03 1.89 -13.09
N LEU A 48 -11.69 1.82 -13.19
CA LEU A 48 -11.04 0.96 -14.18
C LEU A 48 -11.44 -0.51 -13.99
N GLU A 49 -11.57 -0.97 -12.75
CA GLU A 49 -12.01 -2.33 -12.42
C GLU A 49 -13.46 -2.64 -12.88
N GLU A 50 -14.35 -1.64 -12.88
CA GLU A 50 -15.72 -1.82 -13.39
C GLU A 50 -15.77 -1.97 -14.91
N VAL A 51 -14.71 -1.52 -15.60
CA VAL A 51 -14.57 -1.62 -17.06
C VAL A 51 -13.78 -2.86 -17.45
N THR A 52 -12.74 -3.21 -16.72
CA THR A 52 -11.83 -4.32 -17.05
C THR A 52 -12.14 -5.61 -16.31
N GLY A 53 -12.94 -5.59 -15.24
CA GLY A 53 -13.19 -6.72 -14.34
C GLY A 53 -12.20 -6.77 -13.17
N LYS A 54 -12.44 -7.69 -12.23
CA LYS A 54 -11.64 -7.87 -10.99
C LYS A 54 -10.95 -9.23 -10.91
N GLY A 55 -9.79 -9.26 -10.27
CA GLY A 55 -9.09 -10.48 -9.92
C GLY A 55 -8.81 -11.36 -11.14
N LYS A 56 -9.22 -12.64 -11.09
CA LYS A 56 -8.98 -13.61 -12.18
C LYS A 56 -9.79 -13.33 -13.46
N THR A 57 -10.81 -12.50 -13.39
CA THR A 57 -11.66 -12.14 -14.54
C THR A 57 -11.24 -10.81 -15.18
N ALA A 58 -10.21 -10.16 -14.63
CA ALA A 58 -9.72 -8.90 -15.20
C ALA A 58 -9.09 -9.14 -16.56
N LYS A 59 -9.49 -8.32 -17.54
CA LYS A 59 -8.98 -8.30 -18.91
C LYS A 59 -8.14 -7.04 -19.13
N PRO A 60 -7.15 -7.07 -20.03
CA PRO A 60 -6.45 -5.86 -20.46
C PRO A 60 -7.42 -4.80 -20.97
N PHE A 61 -7.15 -3.53 -20.75
CA PHE A 61 -8.00 -2.44 -21.23
C PHE A 61 -8.17 -2.44 -22.77
N ALA A 62 -7.15 -2.93 -23.49
CA ALA A 62 -7.20 -3.10 -24.93
C ALA A 62 -8.28 -4.11 -25.43
N GLU A 63 -8.75 -4.98 -24.55
CA GLU A 63 -9.83 -5.95 -24.85
C GLU A 63 -11.22 -5.44 -24.47
N VAL A 64 -11.31 -4.23 -23.89
CA VAL A 64 -12.60 -3.58 -23.60
C VAL A 64 -13.24 -3.12 -24.92
N PRO A 65 -14.56 -3.33 -25.11
CA PRO A 65 -15.26 -2.81 -26.29
C PRO A 65 -15.01 -1.31 -26.46
N VAL A 66 -14.74 -0.89 -27.70
CA VAL A 66 -14.36 0.50 -28.02
C VAL A 66 -15.37 1.52 -27.49
N GLN A 67 -16.66 1.23 -27.60
CA GLN A 67 -17.72 2.11 -27.10
C GLN A 67 -17.60 2.32 -25.58
N GLU A 68 -17.42 1.24 -24.83
CA GLU A 68 -17.31 1.28 -23.37
C GLU A 68 -16.01 1.97 -22.92
N ALA A 69 -14.89 1.69 -23.61
CA ALA A 69 -13.61 2.35 -23.37
C ALA A 69 -13.67 3.85 -23.68
N ALA A 70 -14.37 4.24 -24.74
CA ALA A 70 -14.58 5.64 -25.12
C ALA A 70 -15.42 6.39 -24.09
N GLU A 71 -16.53 5.82 -23.63
CA GLU A 71 -17.38 6.41 -22.59
C GLU A 71 -16.62 6.60 -21.28
N PHE A 72 -15.86 5.59 -20.85
CA PHE A 72 -15.01 5.67 -19.68
C PHE A 72 -13.95 6.77 -19.80
N SER A 73 -13.20 6.77 -20.91
CA SER A 73 -12.09 7.71 -21.10
C SER A 73 -12.59 9.16 -21.29
N ALA A 74 -13.72 9.35 -21.98
CA ALA A 74 -14.32 10.65 -22.16
C ALA A 74 -14.83 11.23 -20.82
N ALA A 75 -15.46 10.40 -19.98
CA ALA A 75 -15.92 10.86 -18.66
C ALA A 75 -14.75 11.30 -17.76
N VAL A 76 -13.63 10.57 -17.80
CA VAL A 76 -12.39 10.94 -17.07
C VAL A 76 -11.84 12.28 -17.58
N ALA A 77 -11.73 12.45 -18.90
CA ALA A 77 -11.22 13.68 -19.51
C ALA A 77 -12.13 14.88 -19.25
N ASP A 78 -13.45 14.74 -19.41
CA ASP A 78 -14.44 15.79 -19.12
C ASP A 78 -14.37 16.22 -17.66
N CYS A 79 -14.32 15.27 -16.73
CA CYS A 79 -14.22 15.55 -15.31
C CYS A 79 -12.94 16.35 -14.99
N ALA A 80 -11.80 15.96 -15.56
CA ALA A 80 -10.53 16.67 -15.34
C ALA A 80 -10.60 18.12 -15.84
N LEU A 81 -11.20 18.36 -17.02
CA LEU A 81 -11.39 19.71 -17.57
C LEU A 81 -12.33 20.56 -16.70
N ARG A 82 -13.41 20.00 -16.23
CA ARG A 82 -14.35 20.69 -15.33
C ARG A 82 -13.74 21.02 -13.98
N LEU A 83 -12.98 20.12 -13.40
CA LEU A 83 -12.23 20.37 -12.14
C LEU A 83 -11.15 21.44 -12.33
N ARG A 84 -10.46 21.45 -13.46
CA ARG A 84 -9.54 22.53 -13.79
C ARG A 84 -10.23 23.88 -13.75
N ALA A 85 -11.37 24.02 -14.44
CA ALA A 85 -12.14 25.27 -14.48
C ALA A 85 -12.60 25.72 -13.08
N LEU A 86 -12.85 24.75 -12.17
CA LEU A 86 -13.23 25.02 -10.78
C LEU A 86 -12.03 25.42 -9.92
N PHE A 87 -10.88 24.75 -10.08
CA PHE A 87 -9.73 24.95 -9.21
C PHE A 87 -8.84 26.12 -9.60
N GLU A 88 -8.76 26.49 -10.88
CA GLU A 88 -7.93 27.63 -11.33
C GLU A 88 -8.27 28.94 -10.60
N PRO A 89 -9.56 29.36 -10.47
CA PRO A 89 -9.90 30.53 -9.69
C PRO A 89 -9.53 30.39 -8.20
N THR A 90 -9.81 29.24 -7.61
CA THR A 90 -9.51 28.99 -6.19
C THR A 90 -8.00 29.08 -5.90
N LEU A 91 -7.17 28.52 -6.80
CA LEU A 91 -5.70 28.62 -6.70
C LEU A 91 -5.24 30.10 -6.81
N ALA A 92 -5.88 30.90 -7.67
CA ALA A 92 -5.58 32.31 -7.79
C ALA A 92 -5.94 33.10 -6.53
N ASP A 93 -7.14 32.84 -5.97
CA ASP A 93 -7.62 33.49 -4.75
C ASP A 93 -6.74 33.17 -3.51
N HIS A 94 -6.04 32.05 -3.52
CA HIS A 94 -5.11 31.64 -2.46
C HIS A 94 -3.63 31.92 -2.77
N ASP A 95 -3.31 32.65 -3.85
CA ASP A 95 -1.95 32.94 -4.31
C ASP A 95 -1.10 31.68 -4.63
N LEU A 96 -1.76 30.54 -4.94
CA LEU A 96 -1.11 29.25 -5.19
C LEU A 96 -0.74 29.00 -6.67
N THR A 97 -1.24 29.83 -7.60
CA THR A 97 -1.03 29.66 -9.05
C THR A 97 0.46 29.62 -9.41
N ARG A 98 1.27 30.48 -8.80
CA ARG A 98 2.71 30.51 -9.06
C ARG A 98 3.40 29.26 -8.54
N LEU A 99 3.03 28.78 -7.34
CA LEU A 99 3.59 27.55 -6.76
C LEU A 99 3.25 26.34 -7.64
N LEU A 100 2.00 26.22 -8.09
CA LEU A 100 1.60 25.15 -9.01
C LEU A 100 2.47 25.16 -10.28
N ARG A 101 2.59 26.32 -10.94
CA ARG A 101 3.22 26.42 -12.25
C ARG A 101 4.75 26.28 -12.17
N ASP A 102 5.39 26.92 -11.18
CA ASP A 102 6.84 27.10 -11.14
C ASP A 102 7.54 26.00 -10.32
N VAL A 103 6.79 25.26 -9.49
CA VAL A 103 7.34 24.20 -8.62
C VAL A 103 6.65 22.86 -8.84
N GLU A 104 5.35 22.77 -8.57
CA GLU A 104 4.65 21.48 -8.50
C GLU A 104 4.59 20.76 -9.86
N LEU A 105 4.21 21.47 -10.93
CA LEU A 105 4.15 20.87 -12.27
C LEU A 105 5.54 20.48 -12.81
N PRO A 106 6.61 21.30 -12.70
CA PRO A 106 7.96 20.88 -13.07
C PRO A 106 8.49 19.71 -12.25
N LEU A 107 8.12 19.59 -10.98
CA LEU A 107 8.53 18.50 -10.09
C LEU A 107 8.05 17.13 -10.60
N ILE A 108 6.92 17.06 -11.32
CA ILE A 108 6.44 15.81 -11.93
C ILE A 108 7.52 15.17 -12.82
N GLY A 109 8.20 15.98 -13.62
CA GLY A 109 9.28 15.53 -14.50
C GLY A 109 10.47 14.99 -13.71
N VAL A 110 10.90 15.71 -12.68
CA VAL A 110 12.01 15.32 -11.81
C VAL A 110 11.72 13.99 -11.10
N LEU A 111 10.53 13.85 -10.50
CA LEU A 111 10.12 12.62 -9.83
C LEU A 111 9.99 11.44 -10.82
N ALA A 112 9.48 11.70 -12.03
CA ALA A 112 9.44 10.68 -13.07
C ALA A 112 10.84 10.21 -13.52
N ASP A 113 11.82 11.10 -13.57
CA ASP A 113 13.21 10.76 -13.87
C ASP A 113 13.83 9.94 -12.72
N MET A 114 13.59 10.34 -11.46
CA MET A 114 14.05 9.58 -10.30
C MET A 114 13.48 8.17 -10.27
N GLU A 115 12.17 8.01 -10.53
CA GLU A 115 11.53 6.70 -10.60
C GLU A 115 12.02 5.87 -11.80
N TRP A 116 12.37 6.51 -12.91
CA TRP A 116 12.90 5.84 -14.10
C TRP A 116 14.29 5.28 -13.85
N GLU A 117 15.18 6.05 -13.25
CA GLU A 117 16.53 5.62 -12.87
C GLU A 117 16.50 4.57 -11.77
N GLY A 118 15.57 4.72 -10.82
CA GLY A 118 15.41 3.81 -9.69
C GLY A 118 16.55 3.93 -8.67
N ILE A 119 16.68 2.89 -7.85
CA ILE A 119 17.71 2.78 -6.81
C ILE A 119 18.54 1.54 -7.06
N GLY A 120 19.88 1.70 -7.05
CA GLY A 120 20.82 0.58 -7.07
C GLY A 120 20.73 -0.22 -5.76
N VAL A 121 20.61 -1.53 -5.89
CA VAL A 121 20.58 -2.46 -4.76
C VAL A 121 21.82 -3.34 -4.82
N ASP A 122 22.58 -3.39 -3.72
CA ASP A 122 23.69 -4.32 -3.58
C ASP A 122 23.16 -5.72 -3.20
N LEU A 123 23.07 -6.59 -4.18
CA LEU A 123 22.56 -7.95 -4.02
C LEU A 123 23.43 -8.77 -3.04
N THR A 124 24.73 -8.50 -2.96
CA THR A 124 25.63 -9.26 -2.09
C THR A 124 25.31 -9.03 -0.61
N VAL A 125 24.89 -7.82 -0.25
CA VAL A 125 24.40 -7.49 1.09
C VAL A 125 23.14 -8.28 1.43
N PHE A 126 22.18 -8.35 0.48
CA PHE A 126 20.94 -9.10 0.68
C PHE A 126 21.17 -10.61 0.78
N GLU A 127 22.09 -11.17 -0.01
CA GLU A 127 22.46 -12.58 0.08
C GLU A 127 23.09 -12.91 1.43
N ARG A 128 23.99 -12.06 1.92
CA ARG A 128 24.59 -12.19 3.25
C ARG A 128 23.53 -12.11 4.33
N LEU A 129 22.71 -11.06 4.36
CA LEU A 129 21.64 -10.89 5.35
C LEU A 129 20.65 -12.06 5.32
N THR A 130 20.32 -12.56 4.13
CA THR A 130 19.43 -13.72 3.97
C THR A 130 20.04 -14.98 4.62
N THR A 131 21.33 -15.16 4.47
CA THR A 131 22.05 -16.29 5.06
C THR A 131 22.09 -16.16 6.58
N GLU A 132 22.49 -15.01 7.08
CA GLU A 132 22.55 -14.69 8.52
C GLU A 132 21.19 -14.91 9.19
N PHE A 133 20.12 -14.31 8.64
CA PHE A 133 18.77 -14.47 9.19
C PHE A 133 18.24 -15.91 9.14
N ARG A 134 18.55 -16.65 8.07
CA ARG A 134 18.17 -18.06 8.00
C ARG A 134 18.87 -18.92 9.05
N GLU A 135 20.12 -18.66 9.33
CA GLU A 135 20.89 -19.37 10.37
C GLU A 135 20.34 -19.02 11.75
N GLU A 136 20.08 -17.76 12.02
CA GLU A 136 19.49 -17.28 13.27
C GLU A 136 18.09 -17.88 13.50
N LEU A 137 17.20 -17.80 12.51
CA LEU A 137 15.87 -18.41 12.59
C LEU A 137 15.93 -19.91 12.87
N ARG A 138 16.81 -20.66 12.20
CA ARG A 138 17.01 -22.10 12.50
C ARG A 138 17.52 -22.33 13.92
N GLY A 139 18.34 -21.42 14.44
CA GLY A 139 18.78 -21.44 15.83
C GLY A 139 17.63 -21.26 16.81
N LEU A 140 16.79 -20.25 16.56
CA LEU A 140 15.60 -19.96 17.36
C LEU A 140 14.57 -21.11 17.28
N GLU A 141 14.28 -21.64 16.09
CA GLU A 141 13.38 -22.78 15.91
C GLU A 141 13.82 -24.01 16.73
N ARG A 142 15.11 -24.34 16.71
CA ARG A 142 15.66 -25.41 17.53
C ARG A 142 15.52 -25.11 19.03
N GLY A 143 15.80 -23.88 19.44
CA GLY A 143 15.64 -23.45 20.82
C GLY A 143 14.19 -23.56 21.30
N ILE A 144 13.24 -23.10 20.48
CA ILE A 144 11.81 -23.19 20.77
C ILE A 144 11.35 -24.65 20.87
N THR A 145 11.73 -25.48 19.91
CA THR A 145 11.41 -26.93 19.93
C THR A 145 11.96 -27.62 21.17
N ALA A 146 13.21 -27.32 21.56
CA ALA A 146 13.82 -27.86 22.76
C ALA A 146 13.10 -27.39 24.04
N ALA A 147 12.81 -26.10 24.16
CA ALA A 147 12.12 -25.53 25.32
C ALA A 147 10.65 -25.99 25.41
N ALA A 148 9.99 -26.21 24.27
CA ALA A 148 8.63 -26.73 24.20
C ALA A 148 8.56 -28.27 24.44
N GLY A 149 9.68 -28.97 24.29
CA GLY A 149 9.76 -30.43 24.39
C GLY A 149 8.94 -31.16 23.32
N THR A 150 8.68 -30.51 22.17
CA THR A 150 7.92 -31.07 21.06
C THR A 150 8.19 -30.29 19.78
N ASP A 151 8.15 -31.00 18.67
CA ASP A 151 8.18 -30.38 17.35
C ASP A 151 6.76 -29.95 16.93
N PHE A 152 6.64 -28.75 16.35
CA PHE A 152 5.39 -28.20 15.87
C PHE A 152 5.63 -27.08 14.84
N ASN A 153 4.63 -26.78 14.05
CA ASN A 153 4.73 -25.68 13.08
C ASN A 153 4.52 -24.34 13.78
N LEU A 154 5.59 -23.57 13.93
CA LEU A 154 5.60 -22.20 14.56
C LEU A 154 4.67 -21.21 13.84
N GLN A 155 4.46 -21.37 12.52
CA GLN A 155 3.54 -20.53 11.74
C GLN A 155 2.07 -20.95 11.91
N SER A 156 1.79 -22.05 12.58
CA SER A 156 0.44 -22.51 12.85
C SER A 156 -0.07 -22.00 14.19
N THR A 157 -0.85 -20.92 14.17
CA THR A 157 -1.48 -20.38 15.39
C THR A 157 -2.22 -21.42 16.24
N PRO A 158 -2.97 -22.40 15.67
CA PRO A 158 -3.57 -23.46 16.46
C PRO A 158 -2.56 -24.35 17.19
N GLN A 159 -1.46 -24.75 16.52
CA GLN A 159 -0.42 -25.57 17.13
C GLN A 159 0.36 -24.81 18.20
N LEU A 160 0.70 -23.54 17.91
CA LEU A 160 1.34 -22.66 18.88
C LEU A 160 0.49 -22.50 20.13
N ARG A 161 -0.82 -22.26 19.97
CA ARG A 161 -1.77 -22.16 21.08
C ARG A 161 -1.80 -23.43 21.92
N HIS A 162 -1.88 -24.59 21.27
CA HIS A 162 -1.86 -25.88 21.94
C HIS A 162 -0.56 -26.06 22.76
N VAL A 163 0.58 -25.73 22.18
CA VAL A 163 1.87 -25.85 22.89
C VAL A 163 1.92 -24.89 24.08
N LEU A 164 1.60 -23.64 23.92
CA LEU A 164 1.71 -22.64 24.98
C LEU A 164 0.74 -22.92 26.14
N PHE A 165 -0.52 -23.16 25.86
CA PHE A 165 -1.58 -23.13 26.88
C PHE A 165 -2.02 -24.55 27.34
N GLU A 166 -1.86 -25.58 26.53
CA GLU A 166 -2.26 -26.94 26.90
C GLU A 166 -1.05 -27.77 27.33
N LYS A 167 0.07 -27.71 26.58
CA LYS A 167 1.25 -28.50 26.91
C LYS A 167 2.13 -27.83 27.98
N LEU A 168 2.49 -26.58 27.81
CA LEU A 168 3.30 -25.81 28.76
C LEU A 168 2.46 -25.20 29.90
N GLN A 169 1.14 -25.25 29.81
CA GLN A 169 0.18 -24.76 30.80
C GLN A 169 0.42 -23.31 31.23
N LEU A 170 0.83 -22.45 30.26
CA LEU A 170 1.04 -21.04 30.53
C LEU A 170 -0.30 -20.34 30.84
N PRO A 171 -0.31 -19.25 31.64
CA PRO A 171 -1.53 -18.55 31.98
C PRO A 171 -2.16 -17.90 30.74
N VAL A 172 -3.49 -18.02 30.59
CA VAL A 172 -4.23 -17.39 29.52
C VAL A 172 -4.57 -15.95 29.91
N LEU A 173 -3.79 -14.99 29.41
CA LEU A 173 -3.96 -13.57 29.73
C LEU A 173 -5.09 -12.92 28.95
N LYS A 174 -5.30 -13.35 27.69
CA LYS A 174 -6.30 -12.77 26.79
C LYS A 174 -6.99 -13.86 25.97
N LYS A 175 -8.30 -13.74 25.76
CA LYS A 175 -9.09 -14.65 24.93
C LYS A 175 -9.63 -13.93 23.70
N THR A 176 -9.67 -14.65 22.58
CA THR A 176 -10.31 -14.25 21.32
C THR A 176 -11.55 -15.12 21.08
N LYS A 177 -12.30 -14.83 20.03
CA LYS A 177 -13.46 -15.66 19.61
C LYS A 177 -13.06 -17.11 19.31
N THR A 178 -11.81 -17.37 18.95
CA THR A 178 -11.28 -18.69 18.53
C THR A 178 -10.42 -19.37 19.60
N GLY A 179 -10.28 -18.79 20.81
CA GLY A 179 -9.52 -19.35 21.94
C GLY A 179 -8.52 -18.38 22.56
N ALA A 180 -7.52 -18.88 23.28
CA ALA A 180 -6.48 -18.05 23.89
C ALA A 180 -5.70 -17.27 22.82
N SER A 181 -5.40 -16.00 23.08
CA SER A 181 -4.60 -15.17 22.17
C SER A 181 -3.13 -15.53 22.22
N THR A 182 -2.48 -15.45 21.06
CA THR A 182 -1.03 -15.59 20.87
C THR A 182 -0.46 -14.37 20.15
N ASP A 183 -1.10 -13.18 20.34
CA ASP A 183 -0.60 -11.93 19.78
C ASP A 183 0.69 -11.48 20.49
N ALA A 184 1.41 -10.51 19.88
CA ALA A 184 2.69 -10.04 20.38
C ALA A 184 2.60 -9.53 21.83
N GLU A 185 1.54 -8.79 22.17
CA GLU A 185 1.30 -8.24 23.51
C GLU A 185 1.24 -9.36 24.58
N VAL A 186 0.49 -10.43 24.29
CA VAL A 186 0.39 -11.60 25.19
C VAL A 186 1.74 -12.34 25.30
N LEU A 187 2.47 -12.49 24.20
CA LEU A 187 3.79 -13.11 24.23
C LEU A 187 4.79 -12.29 25.02
N GLU A 188 4.76 -10.96 24.90
CA GLU A 188 5.60 -10.02 25.69
C GLU A 188 5.31 -10.14 27.19
N GLU A 189 4.05 -10.18 27.58
CA GLU A 189 3.68 -10.36 28.99
C GLU A 189 4.13 -11.73 29.53
N LEU A 190 3.95 -12.80 28.78
CA LEU A 190 4.41 -14.14 29.16
C LEU A 190 5.95 -14.23 29.24
N ALA A 191 6.65 -13.56 28.32
CA ALA A 191 8.12 -13.47 28.36
C ALA A 191 8.59 -12.68 29.60
N ALA A 192 7.91 -11.59 29.97
CA ALA A 192 8.19 -10.81 31.17
C ALA A 192 7.94 -11.63 32.47
N MET A 193 7.03 -12.60 32.45
CA MET A 193 6.83 -13.58 33.52
C MET A 193 7.92 -14.64 33.62
N GLY A 194 8.90 -14.63 32.70
CA GLY A 194 10.04 -15.55 32.70
C GLY A 194 9.85 -16.81 31.87
N HIS A 195 8.79 -16.90 31.04
CA HIS A 195 8.55 -18.06 30.18
C HIS A 195 9.47 -18.02 28.94
N GLU A 196 10.26 -19.08 28.75
CA GLU A 196 11.29 -19.15 27.73
C GLU A 196 10.75 -19.20 26.31
N VAL A 197 9.73 -20.03 26.03
CA VAL A 197 9.17 -20.17 24.68
C VAL A 197 8.58 -18.84 24.17
N PRO A 198 7.75 -18.10 24.92
CA PRO A 198 7.33 -16.76 24.53
C PRO A 198 8.49 -15.80 24.25
N ARG A 199 9.55 -15.83 25.05
CA ARG A 199 10.74 -14.99 24.85
C ARG A 199 11.51 -15.31 23.56
N LEU A 200 11.53 -16.56 23.14
CA LEU A 200 12.19 -16.99 21.89
C LEU A 200 11.32 -16.73 20.64
N LEU A 201 10.02 -16.54 20.82
CA LEU A 201 9.06 -16.25 19.74
C LEU A 201 9.00 -14.76 19.37
N LEU A 202 9.51 -13.87 20.24
CA LEU A 202 9.64 -12.41 20.03
C LEU A 202 10.95 -12.05 19.35
#